data_5d1ff5278d2ad6a8df39c8acd9948d5f
#
_entry.id   5d1ff5278d2ad6a8df39c8acd9948d5f
#
_cell.length_a   1.000
_cell.length_b   1.000
_cell.length_c   1.000
_cell.angle_alpha   90.00
_cell.angle_beta   90.00
_cell.angle_gamma   90.00
#
_symmetry.space_group_name_H-M   'P 1'
#
loop_
_entity.id
_entity.type
_entity.pdbx_description
1 polymer ?
#
loop_
_entity_poly.entity_id
_entity_poly.type
_entity_poly.pdbx_seq_one_letter_code
_entity_poly.pdbx_strand_id
1 'polypeptide(L)'
;MSSTQRVKLKKSATQKRKRERRRWDSLTDWARAQASVITTPIARIIGRLGIHPNTLTIVGLLLQVGVAVVFGLGYVKLGGWLLLIVAPIDALDGALARALGKQSRFGAFLDSTLDRIADAVLILGLTAHYLHQEMYVMVALLLISLVAAMMVSYIRARAEALGFPCKVGLLTRLERILLIAVLSALGLPLVMAWALATLSTFTVVQRILYVYAASMWEEQTG
;
A
#
# COMPACT_ATOMS: atom_id res chain seq x y z
N MET A 1 3.69 -19.94 44.35
CA MET A 1 4.21 -20.07 42.97
C MET A 1 5.50 -19.25 42.88
N SER A 2 6.63 -19.91 42.62
CA SER A 2 7.98 -19.29 42.66
C SER A 2 8.12 -18.25 41.53
N SER A 3 8.89 -17.19 41.76
CA SER A 3 9.18 -16.11 40.76
C SER A 3 9.69 -16.68 39.43
N THR A 4 10.44 -17.77 39.46
CA THR A 4 10.97 -18.51 38.29
C THR A 4 9.88 -19.17 37.45
N GLN A 5 8.79 -19.64 38.07
CA GLN A 5 7.65 -20.20 37.34
C GLN A 5 6.83 -19.12 36.60
N ARG A 6 6.67 -17.94 37.22
CA ARG A 6 5.99 -16.79 36.57
C ARG A 6 6.76 -16.28 35.34
N VAL A 7 8.10 -16.26 35.41
CA VAL A 7 8.95 -15.85 34.26
C VAL A 7 8.90 -16.86 33.11
N LYS A 8 8.88 -18.17 33.41
CA LYS A 8 8.73 -19.22 32.38
C LYS A 8 7.36 -19.17 31.70
N LEU A 9 6.28 -18.96 32.46
CA LEU A 9 4.92 -18.82 31.90
C LEU A 9 4.78 -17.57 31.02
N LYS A 10 5.34 -16.42 31.45
CA LYS A 10 5.37 -15.21 30.61
C LYS A 10 6.17 -15.42 29.31
N LYS A 11 7.34 -16.07 29.37
CA LYS A 11 8.15 -16.39 28.17
C LYS A 11 7.43 -17.35 27.23
N SER A 12 6.75 -18.37 27.76
CA SER A 12 5.98 -19.33 26.94
C SER A 12 4.75 -18.68 26.29
N ALA A 13 4.02 -17.83 27.01
CA ALA A 13 2.90 -17.06 26.47
C ALA A 13 3.34 -16.06 25.39
N THR A 14 4.50 -15.41 25.58
CA THR A 14 5.07 -14.51 24.56
C THR A 14 5.55 -15.24 23.32
N GLN A 15 6.12 -16.45 23.50
CA GLN A 15 6.52 -17.31 22.37
C GLN A 15 5.31 -17.89 21.61
N LYS A 16 4.23 -18.26 22.34
CA LYS A 16 2.97 -18.74 21.74
C LYS A 16 2.30 -17.62 20.94
N ARG A 17 2.24 -16.38 21.49
CA ARG A 17 1.79 -15.18 20.75
C ARG A 17 2.64 -14.86 19.52
N LYS A 18 3.96 -15.06 19.58
CA LYS A 18 4.86 -14.89 18.41
C LYS A 18 4.62 -15.96 17.33
N ARG A 19 4.29 -17.21 17.72
CA ARG A 19 3.95 -18.28 16.77
C ARG A 19 2.57 -18.09 16.15
N GLU A 20 1.59 -17.64 16.91
CA GLU A 20 0.24 -17.35 16.40
C GLU A 20 0.24 -16.11 15.46
N ARG A 21 1.10 -15.09 15.73
CA ARG A 21 1.31 -13.96 14.80
C ARG A 21 1.93 -14.37 13.47
N ARG A 22 2.70 -15.46 13.40
CA ARG A 22 3.29 -15.98 12.15
C ARG A 22 2.29 -16.70 11.23
N ARG A 23 1.10 -16.97 11.70
CA ARG A 23 0.08 -17.75 10.96
C ARG A 23 -0.84 -16.93 10.07
N TRP A 24 -0.69 -15.59 10.09
CA TRP A 24 -1.40 -14.66 9.23
C TRP A 24 -0.38 -13.82 8.42
N ASP A 25 0.59 -14.50 7.80
CA ASP A 25 1.39 -13.89 6.75
C ASP A 25 0.41 -13.60 5.61
N SER A 26 0.06 -12.32 5.44
CA SER A 26 -0.84 -11.89 4.38
C SER A 26 -0.20 -12.21 3.03
N LEU A 27 -1.01 -12.39 1.97
CA LEU A 27 -0.52 -12.51 0.59
C LEU A 27 0.51 -11.41 0.27
N THR A 28 0.35 -10.24 0.89
CA THR A 28 1.26 -9.10 0.83
C THR A 28 2.65 -9.40 1.40
N ASP A 29 2.75 -10.14 2.51
CA ASP A 29 4.06 -10.49 3.10
C ASP A 29 4.78 -11.54 2.27
N TRP A 30 4.03 -12.51 1.71
CA TRP A 30 4.57 -13.47 0.74
C TRP A 30 5.04 -12.77 -0.54
N ALA A 31 4.22 -11.88 -1.12
CA ALA A 31 4.58 -11.12 -2.31
C ALA A 31 5.80 -10.22 -2.08
N ARG A 32 5.92 -9.59 -0.90
CA ARG A 32 7.11 -8.82 -0.50
C ARG A 32 8.34 -9.70 -0.36
N ALA A 33 8.22 -10.91 0.18
CA ALA A 33 9.33 -11.84 0.30
C ALA A 33 9.83 -12.28 -1.09
N GLN A 34 8.93 -12.59 -2.01
CA GLN A 34 9.29 -12.92 -3.40
C GLN A 34 9.89 -11.71 -4.14
N ALA A 35 9.28 -10.54 -4.00
CA ALA A 35 9.82 -9.31 -4.59
C ALA A 35 11.23 -9.00 -4.06
N SER A 36 11.53 -9.31 -2.79
CA SER A 36 12.85 -9.05 -2.20
C SER A 36 13.99 -9.83 -2.88
N VAL A 37 13.70 -11.00 -3.43
CA VAL A 37 14.69 -11.82 -4.15
C VAL A 37 15.18 -11.09 -5.42
N ILE A 38 14.27 -10.39 -6.10
CA ILE A 38 14.58 -9.65 -7.33
C ILE A 38 15.06 -8.23 -7.01
N THR A 39 14.41 -7.56 -6.07
CA THR A 39 14.70 -6.15 -5.77
C THR A 39 16.02 -5.95 -5.05
N THR A 40 16.46 -6.91 -4.21
CA THR A 40 17.71 -6.79 -3.46
C THR A 40 18.96 -6.71 -4.35
N PRO A 41 19.16 -7.57 -5.37
CA PRO A 41 20.33 -7.44 -6.26
C PRO A 41 20.30 -6.14 -7.08
N ILE A 42 19.13 -5.75 -7.58
CA ILE A 42 18.95 -4.49 -8.33
C ILE A 42 19.27 -3.29 -7.43
N ALA A 43 18.76 -3.28 -6.20
CA ALA A 43 19.03 -2.24 -5.21
C ALA A 43 20.53 -2.12 -4.90
N ARG A 44 21.27 -3.23 -4.83
CA ARG A 44 22.74 -3.19 -4.64
C ARG A 44 23.47 -2.54 -5.81
N ILE A 45 23.04 -2.82 -7.05
CA ILE A 45 23.63 -2.21 -8.26
C ILE A 45 23.37 -0.70 -8.25
N ILE A 46 22.12 -0.28 -8.00
CA ILE A 46 21.73 1.13 -7.88
C ILE A 46 22.51 1.83 -6.74
N GLY A 47 22.70 1.12 -5.62
CA GLY A 47 23.46 1.64 -4.49
C GLY A 47 24.94 1.91 -4.81
N ARG A 48 25.56 1.09 -5.68
CA ARG A 48 26.93 1.32 -6.16
C ARG A 48 27.07 2.57 -7.03
N LEU A 49 25.98 3.00 -7.68
CA LEU A 49 25.93 4.25 -8.45
C LEU A 49 25.77 5.50 -7.57
N GLY A 50 25.74 5.34 -6.24
CA GLY A 50 25.64 6.45 -5.29
C GLY A 50 24.25 7.08 -5.21
N ILE A 51 23.21 6.46 -5.79
CA ILE A 51 21.84 6.97 -5.78
C ILE A 51 21.27 6.87 -4.38
N HIS A 52 20.72 7.99 -3.86
CA HIS A 52 20.10 8.03 -2.55
C HIS A 52 18.67 7.40 -2.60
N PRO A 53 18.23 6.64 -1.58
CA PRO A 53 16.88 6.05 -1.56
C PRO A 53 15.76 7.06 -1.83
N ASN A 54 15.80 8.24 -1.21
CA ASN A 54 14.79 9.29 -1.40
C ASN A 54 14.70 9.77 -2.87
N THR A 55 15.81 9.75 -3.60
CA THR A 55 15.82 10.10 -5.03
C THR A 55 15.02 9.07 -5.84
N LEU A 56 15.15 7.79 -5.48
CA LEU A 56 14.40 6.72 -6.15
C LEU A 56 12.90 6.84 -5.89
N THR A 57 12.50 7.18 -4.66
CA THR A 57 11.10 7.45 -4.31
C THR A 57 10.52 8.60 -5.14
N ILE A 58 11.28 9.70 -5.29
CA ILE A 58 10.84 10.86 -6.11
C ILE A 58 10.75 10.46 -7.60
N VAL A 59 11.71 9.72 -8.12
CA VAL A 59 11.69 9.23 -9.52
C VAL A 59 10.49 8.31 -9.73
N GLY A 60 10.21 7.41 -8.78
CA GLY A 60 9.02 6.54 -8.81
C GLY A 60 7.72 7.35 -8.92
N LEU A 61 7.58 8.41 -8.11
CA LEU A 61 6.43 9.32 -8.22
C LEU A 61 6.36 9.99 -9.59
N LEU A 62 7.47 10.53 -10.11
CA LEU A 62 7.47 11.19 -11.43
C LEU A 62 7.07 10.24 -12.56
N LEU A 63 7.52 8.98 -12.50
CA LEU A 63 7.09 7.96 -13.44
C LEU A 63 5.58 7.67 -13.33
N GLN A 64 5.04 7.59 -12.10
CA GLN A 64 3.60 7.39 -11.91
C GLN A 64 2.78 8.61 -12.36
N VAL A 65 3.29 9.83 -12.20
CA VAL A 65 2.69 11.04 -12.80
C VAL A 65 2.67 10.93 -14.32
N GLY A 66 3.76 10.45 -14.95
CA GLY A 66 3.80 10.17 -16.38
C GLY A 66 2.73 9.17 -16.82
N VAL A 67 2.54 8.09 -16.06
CA VAL A 67 1.45 7.12 -16.31
C VAL A 67 0.07 7.77 -16.15
N ALA A 68 -0.12 8.61 -15.14
CA ALA A 68 -1.37 9.33 -14.93
C ALA A 68 -1.71 10.27 -16.11
N VAL A 69 -0.71 10.92 -16.69
CA VAL A 69 -0.89 11.72 -17.92
C VAL A 69 -1.31 10.82 -19.09
N VAL A 70 -0.69 9.65 -19.27
CA VAL A 70 -1.08 8.67 -20.30
C VAL A 70 -2.53 8.22 -20.11
N PHE A 71 -2.98 7.98 -18.88
CA PHE A 71 -4.38 7.71 -18.57
C PHE A 71 -5.28 8.89 -18.92
N GLY A 72 -4.91 10.11 -18.56
CA GLY A 72 -5.67 11.32 -18.85
C GLY A 72 -5.82 11.60 -20.35
N LEU A 73 -4.82 11.25 -21.15
CA LEU A 73 -4.86 11.32 -22.61
C LEU A 73 -5.72 10.21 -23.27
N GLY A 74 -6.27 9.29 -22.47
CA GLY A 74 -7.15 8.23 -22.94
C GLY A 74 -6.47 6.92 -23.34
N TYR A 75 -5.16 6.83 -23.24
CA TYR A 75 -4.44 5.59 -23.54
C TYR A 75 -4.49 4.61 -22.36
N VAL A 76 -5.72 4.26 -21.91
CA VAL A 76 -5.96 3.49 -20.68
C VAL A 76 -5.22 2.14 -20.69
N LYS A 77 -5.27 1.38 -21.79
CA LYS A 77 -4.56 0.09 -21.92
C LYS A 77 -3.03 0.27 -21.81
N LEU A 78 -2.49 1.24 -22.53
CA LEU A 78 -1.06 1.54 -22.49
C LEU A 78 -0.62 1.97 -21.08
N GLY A 79 -1.41 2.84 -20.44
CA GLY A 79 -1.16 3.27 -19.06
C GLY A 79 -1.15 2.08 -18.09
N GLY A 80 -2.05 1.10 -18.28
CA GLY A 80 -2.06 -0.13 -17.49
C GLY A 80 -0.76 -0.94 -17.63
N TRP A 81 -0.29 -1.16 -18.86
CA TRP A 81 1.00 -1.83 -19.11
C TRP A 81 2.19 -1.06 -18.55
N LEU A 82 2.22 0.26 -18.74
CA LEU A 82 3.27 1.11 -18.16
C LEU A 82 3.27 1.03 -16.63
N LEU A 83 2.09 1.02 -16.00
CA LEU A 83 1.98 0.91 -14.54
C LEU A 83 2.50 -0.42 -14.02
N LEU A 84 2.30 -1.54 -14.74
CA LEU A 84 2.89 -2.84 -14.40
C LEU A 84 4.42 -2.81 -14.39
N ILE A 85 5.03 -1.99 -15.26
CA ILE A 85 6.49 -1.82 -15.33
C ILE A 85 6.99 -0.86 -14.24
N VAL A 86 6.23 0.21 -13.96
CA VAL A 86 6.63 1.25 -13.02
C VAL A 86 6.39 0.85 -11.56
N ALA A 87 5.30 0.15 -11.26
CA ALA A 87 4.94 -0.21 -9.88
C ALA A 87 6.04 -0.98 -9.10
N PRO A 88 6.81 -1.91 -9.69
CA PRO A 88 7.92 -2.56 -9.00
C PRO A 88 9.06 -1.62 -8.59
N ILE A 89 9.21 -0.47 -9.25
CA ILE A 89 10.26 0.52 -8.95
C ILE A 89 10.06 1.11 -7.56
N ASP A 90 8.83 1.33 -7.13
CA ASP A 90 8.49 1.76 -5.77
C ASP A 90 9.02 0.81 -4.68
N ALA A 91 9.02 -0.51 -4.96
CA ALA A 91 9.54 -1.49 -4.02
C ALA A 91 11.07 -1.47 -3.90
N LEU A 92 11.76 -0.84 -4.87
CA LEU A 92 13.23 -0.78 -4.91
C LEU A 92 13.81 0.23 -3.93
N ASP A 93 13.15 1.35 -3.63
CA ASP A 93 13.66 2.38 -2.73
C ASP A 93 13.78 1.86 -1.29
N GLY A 94 12.76 1.17 -0.79
CA GLY A 94 12.80 0.50 0.50
C GLY A 94 13.84 -0.63 0.56
N ALA A 95 14.03 -1.38 -0.55
CA ALA A 95 15.08 -2.38 -0.64
C ALA A 95 16.47 -1.73 -0.64
N LEU A 96 16.63 -0.62 -1.36
CA LEU A 96 17.85 0.18 -1.41
C LEU A 96 18.22 0.75 -0.04
N ALA A 97 17.25 1.35 0.66
CA ALA A 97 17.44 1.90 2.01
C ALA A 97 17.93 0.82 2.99
N ARG A 98 17.34 -0.38 2.94
CA ARG A 98 17.78 -1.53 3.75
C ARG A 98 19.18 -2.01 3.37
N ALA A 99 19.46 -2.15 2.06
CA ALA A 99 20.75 -2.66 1.57
C ALA A 99 21.92 -1.72 1.90
N LEU A 100 21.68 -0.41 1.94
CA LEU A 100 22.69 0.61 2.27
C LEU A 100 22.75 0.98 3.76
N GLY A 101 21.86 0.44 4.61
CA GLY A 101 21.75 0.85 6.01
C GLY A 101 21.33 2.33 6.19
N LYS A 102 20.74 2.95 5.15
CA LYS A 102 20.34 4.37 5.11
C LYS A 102 18.84 4.55 5.43
N GLN A 103 18.30 3.73 6.30
CA GLN A 103 16.92 3.90 6.76
C GLN A 103 16.82 5.14 7.65
N SER A 104 15.89 6.06 7.34
CA SER A 104 15.66 7.26 8.14
C SER A 104 14.16 7.45 8.40
N ARG A 105 13.83 8.13 9.50
CA ARG A 105 12.43 8.48 9.82
C ARG A 105 11.83 9.39 8.74
N PHE A 106 12.63 10.32 8.24
CA PHE A 106 12.20 11.21 7.16
C PHE A 106 11.98 10.45 5.85
N GLY A 107 12.86 9.49 5.50
CA GLY A 107 12.68 8.64 4.33
C GLY A 107 11.37 7.84 4.38
N ALA A 108 11.05 7.24 5.53
CA ALA A 108 9.79 6.52 5.72
C ALA A 108 8.55 7.44 5.66
N PHE A 109 8.66 8.67 6.16
CA PHE A 109 7.62 9.69 6.03
C PHE A 109 7.44 10.09 4.56
N LEU A 110 8.53 10.42 3.87
CA LEU A 110 8.53 10.82 2.46
C LEU A 110 7.92 9.75 1.58
N ASP A 111 8.41 8.51 1.65
CA ASP A 111 7.89 7.34 0.94
C ASP A 111 6.37 7.21 1.15
N SER A 112 5.94 7.15 2.41
CA SER A 112 4.53 7.02 2.72
C SER A 112 3.67 8.19 2.22
N THR A 113 4.21 9.40 2.12
CA THR A 113 3.49 10.58 1.63
C THR A 113 3.41 10.57 0.11
N LEU A 114 4.54 10.30 -0.57
CA LEU A 114 4.60 10.25 -2.03
C LEU A 114 3.77 9.09 -2.59
N ASP A 115 3.67 7.98 -1.85
CA ASP A 115 2.77 6.88 -2.14
C ASP A 115 1.31 7.31 -2.29
N ARG A 116 0.84 8.19 -1.41
CA ARG A 116 -0.54 8.68 -1.44
C ARG A 116 -0.76 9.66 -2.57
N ILE A 117 0.23 10.49 -2.85
CA ILE A 117 0.20 11.40 -4.01
C ILE A 117 0.16 10.57 -5.30
N ALA A 118 0.97 9.54 -5.41
CA ALA A 118 1.01 8.63 -6.56
C ALA A 118 -0.35 7.95 -6.80
N ASP A 119 -0.98 7.40 -5.74
CA ASP A 119 -2.33 6.84 -5.85
C ASP A 119 -3.34 7.88 -6.33
N ALA A 120 -3.27 9.10 -5.78
CA ALA A 120 -4.19 10.18 -6.16
C ALA A 120 -4.02 10.58 -7.62
N VAL A 121 -2.80 10.80 -8.10
CA VAL A 121 -2.57 11.25 -9.48
C VAL A 121 -2.98 10.19 -10.51
N LEU A 122 -2.78 8.90 -10.23
CA LEU A 122 -3.25 7.81 -11.10
C LEU A 122 -4.77 7.80 -11.24
N ILE A 123 -5.48 7.90 -10.11
CA ILE A 123 -6.96 7.94 -10.10
C ILE A 123 -7.46 9.22 -10.76
N LEU A 124 -6.82 10.37 -10.50
CA LEU A 124 -7.18 11.64 -11.12
C LEU A 124 -6.94 11.65 -12.63
N GLY A 125 -5.86 11.01 -13.13
CA GLY A 125 -5.64 10.84 -14.56
C GLY A 125 -6.78 10.06 -15.24
N LEU A 126 -7.20 8.93 -14.66
CA LEU A 126 -8.36 8.17 -15.12
C LEU A 126 -9.65 9.01 -15.03
N THR A 127 -9.85 9.73 -13.92
CA THR A 127 -11.01 10.59 -13.71
C THR A 127 -11.11 11.67 -14.77
N ALA A 128 -10.00 12.33 -15.11
CA ALA A 128 -9.96 13.36 -16.15
C ALA A 128 -10.36 12.81 -17.52
N HIS A 129 -9.86 11.62 -17.88
CA HIS A 129 -10.24 10.94 -19.13
C HIS A 129 -11.74 10.66 -19.19
N TYR A 130 -12.33 10.03 -18.15
CA TYR A 130 -13.74 9.68 -18.15
C TYR A 130 -14.68 10.87 -17.96
N LEU A 131 -14.21 11.94 -17.32
CA LEU A 131 -14.93 13.21 -17.26
C LEU A 131 -15.05 13.85 -18.67
N HIS A 132 -13.96 13.82 -19.45
CA HIS A 132 -13.97 14.30 -20.83
C HIS A 132 -14.89 13.47 -21.75
N GLN A 133 -15.11 12.20 -21.43
CA GLN A 133 -16.06 11.33 -22.12
C GLN A 133 -17.50 11.38 -21.58
N GLU A 134 -17.78 12.28 -20.63
CA GLU A 134 -19.08 12.45 -19.95
C GLU A 134 -19.58 11.16 -19.24
N MET A 135 -18.66 10.26 -18.89
CA MET A 135 -18.98 9.01 -18.19
C MET A 135 -19.09 9.23 -16.68
N TYR A 136 -20.10 9.97 -16.23
CA TYR A 136 -20.25 10.46 -14.85
C TYR A 136 -20.28 9.34 -13.78
N VAL A 137 -20.82 8.16 -14.11
CA VAL A 137 -20.77 6.99 -13.20
C VAL A 137 -19.33 6.55 -12.94
N MET A 138 -18.50 6.49 -14.00
CA MET A 138 -17.07 6.17 -13.86
C MET A 138 -16.36 7.21 -13.00
N VAL A 139 -16.62 8.49 -13.25
CA VAL A 139 -16.08 9.61 -12.46
C VAL A 139 -16.45 9.46 -10.99
N ALA A 140 -17.73 9.21 -10.68
CA ALA A 140 -18.18 9.02 -9.31
C ALA A 140 -17.49 7.84 -8.62
N LEU A 141 -17.39 6.68 -9.29
CA LEU A 141 -16.70 5.50 -8.76
C LEU A 141 -15.21 5.77 -8.48
N LEU A 142 -14.53 6.46 -9.38
CA LEU A 142 -13.12 6.82 -9.23
C LEU A 142 -12.93 7.82 -8.08
N LEU A 143 -13.79 8.81 -7.91
CA LEU A 143 -13.73 9.75 -6.79
C LEU A 143 -14.02 9.06 -5.45
N ILE A 144 -15.00 8.17 -5.39
CA ILE A 144 -15.24 7.32 -4.19
C ILE A 144 -13.99 6.50 -3.88
N SER A 145 -13.36 5.91 -4.91
CA SER A 145 -12.12 5.13 -4.76
C SER A 145 -10.98 5.97 -4.23
N LEU A 146 -10.84 7.20 -4.70
CA LEU A 146 -9.82 8.16 -4.24
C LEU A 146 -9.97 8.47 -2.77
N VAL A 147 -11.18 8.85 -2.34
CA VAL A 147 -11.49 9.14 -0.94
C VAL A 147 -11.24 7.91 -0.07
N ALA A 148 -11.74 6.74 -0.49
CA ALA A 148 -11.54 5.50 0.24
C ALA A 148 -10.05 5.12 0.35
N ALA A 149 -9.26 5.29 -0.71
CA ALA A 149 -7.81 5.04 -0.70
C ALA A 149 -7.06 5.91 0.31
N MET A 150 -7.42 7.21 0.39
CA MET A 150 -6.88 8.14 1.39
C MET A 150 -7.28 7.71 2.80
N MET A 151 -8.58 7.36 3.01
CA MET A 151 -9.11 6.91 4.30
C MET A 151 -8.48 5.59 4.77
N VAL A 152 -8.27 4.63 3.90
CA VAL A 152 -7.55 3.38 4.21
C VAL A 152 -6.18 3.69 4.82
N SER A 153 -5.43 4.61 4.21
CA SER A 153 -4.10 5.00 4.69
C SER A 153 -4.16 5.80 5.97
N TYR A 154 -5.09 6.77 6.06
CA TYR A 154 -5.28 7.62 7.24
C TYR A 154 -5.67 6.82 8.48
N ILE A 155 -6.67 5.93 8.36
CA ILE A 155 -7.17 5.11 9.48
C ILE A 155 -6.03 4.26 10.04
N ARG A 156 -5.21 3.66 9.17
CA ARG A 156 -4.05 2.89 9.61
C ARG A 156 -3.05 3.75 10.39
N ALA A 157 -2.65 4.89 9.81
CA ALA A 157 -1.69 5.79 10.44
C ALA A 157 -2.22 6.32 11.79
N ARG A 158 -3.51 6.67 11.84
CA ARG A 158 -4.17 7.15 13.05
C ARG A 158 -4.30 6.07 14.12
N ALA A 159 -4.69 4.86 13.75
CA ALA A 159 -4.77 3.73 14.66
C ALA A 159 -3.40 3.39 15.25
N GLU A 160 -2.35 3.31 14.41
CA GLU A 160 -0.98 3.04 14.86
C GLU A 160 -0.46 4.15 15.79
N ALA A 161 -0.80 5.42 15.56
CA ALA A 161 -0.47 6.54 16.43
C ALA A 161 -1.18 6.50 17.80
N LEU A 162 -2.34 5.84 17.88
CA LEU A 162 -3.09 5.60 19.13
C LEU A 162 -2.71 4.28 19.81
N GLY A 163 -1.73 3.54 19.27
CA GLY A 163 -1.26 2.27 19.82
C GLY A 163 -1.96 1.01 19.28
N PHE A 164 -2.97 1.15 18.42
CA PHE A 164 -3.68 0.01 17.83
C PHE A 164 -2.97 -0.51 16.59
N PRO A 165 -2.48 -1.77 16.57
CA PRO A 165 -1.82 -2.35 15.39
C PRO A 165 -2.85 -2.67 14.31
N CYS A 166 -3.04 -1.77 13.34
CA CYS A 166 -4.02 -1.91 12.27
C CYS A 166 -3.37 -2.39 10.96
N LYS A 167 -3.15 -3.72 10.83
CA LYS A 167 -2.59 -4.35 9.62
C LYS A 167 -3.65 -5.02 8.73
N VAL A 168 -4.91 -4.98 9.12
CA VAL A 168 -6.03 -5.55 8.37
C VAL A 168 -6.35 -4.72 7.14
N GLY A 169 -6.91 -5.34 6.12
CA GLY A 169 -7.38 -4.68 4.90
C GLY A 169 -7.29 -5.61 3.70
N LEU A 170 -8.38 -5.71 2.95
CA LEU A 170 -8.45 -6.54 1.75
C LEU A 170 -7.76 -5.85 0.57
N LEU A 171 -7.94 -4.52 0.41
CA LEU A 171 -7.36 -3.74 -0.67
C LEU A 171 -6.37 -2.72 -0.09
N THR A 172 -5.13 -3.16 0.10
CA THR A 172 -4.01 -2.27 0.46
C THR A 172 -3.46 -1.57 -0.79
N ARG A 173 -2.42 -0.75 -0.66
CA ARG A 173 -1.84 -0.01 -1.79
C ARG A 173 -1.38 -0.95 -2.92
N LEU A 174 -0.70 -2.04 -2.58
CA LEU A 174 -0.17 -2.95 -3.59
C LEU A 174 -1.29 -3.58 -4.43
N GLU A 175 -2.31 -4.13 -3.76
CA GLU A 175 -3.45 -4.75 -4.45
C GLU A 175 -4.21 -3.72 -5.29
N ARG A 176 -4.34 -2.47 -4.81
CA ARG A 176 -4.99 -1.39 -5.54
C ARG A 176 -4.23 -1.02 -6.82
N ILE A 177 -2.90 -0.82 -6.74
CA ILE A 177 -2.07 -0.53 -7.91
C ILE A 177 -2.12 -1.68 -8.92
N LEU A 178 -2.02 -2.93 -8.46
CA LEU A 178 -2.13 -4.10 -9.32
C LEU A 178 -3.49 -4.19 -10.00
N LEU A 179 -4.57 -3.89 -9.28
CA LEU A 179 -5.92 -3.89 -9.83
C LEU A 179 -6.08 -2.83 -10.90
N ILE A 180 -5.59 -1.59 -10.66
CA ILE A 180 -5.58 -0.54 -11.68
C ILE A 180 -4.78 -1.00 -12.90
N ALA A 181 -3.55 -1.47 -12.69
CA ALA A 181 -2.64 -1.83 -13.77
C ALA A 181 -3.19 -2.97 -14.64
N VAL A 182 -3.59 -4.09 -14.01
CA VAL A 182 -4.04 -5.29 -14.71
C VAL A 182 -5.36 -5.04 -15.45
N LEU A 183 -6.37 -4.49 -14.77
CA LEU A 183 -7.69 -4.30 -15.39
C LEU A 183 -7.67 -3.20 -16.46
N SER A 184 -6.82 -2.17 -16.31
CA SER A 184 -6.59 -1.19 -17.38
C SER A 184 -5.89 -1.82 -18.58
N ALA A 185 -4.82 -2.61 -18.36
CA ALA A 185 -4.09 -3.30 -19.43
C ALA A 185 -4.97 -4.28 -20.21
N LEU A 186 -5.88 -4.98 -19.51
CA LEU A 186 -6.87 -5.87 -20.12
C LEU A 186 -8.02 -5.11 -20.84
N GLY A 187 -8.14 -3.80 -20.64
CA GLY A 187 -9.22 -2.99 -21.22
C GLY A 187 -10.57 -3.21 -20.53
N LEU A 188 -10.56 -3.44 -19.22
CA LEU A 188 -11.75 -3.64 -18.40
C LEU A 188 -11.92 -2.50 -17.38
N PRO A 189 -11.98 -1.22 -17.82
CA PRO A 189 -11.97 -0.08 -16.91
C PRO A 189 -13.21 0.02 -16.03
N LEU A 190 -14.37 -0.41 -16.52
CA LEU A 190 -15.62 -0.40 -15.74
C LEU A 190 -15.53 -1.38 -14.55
N VAL A 191 -15.02 -2.59 -14.81
CA VAL A 191 -14.77 -3.59 -13.74
C VAL A 191 -13.76 -3.06 -12.73
N MET A 192 -12.69 -2.40 -13.23
CA MET A 192 -11.70 -1.75 -12.39
C MET A 192 -12.33 -0.72 -11.46
N ALA A 193 -13.14 0.21 -11.99
CA ALA A 193 -13.73 1.28 -11.20
C ALA A 193 -14.69 0.75 -10.12
N TRP A 194 -15.55 -0.23 -10.46
CA TRP A 194 -16.41 -0.89 -9.49
C TRP A 194 -15.62 -1.63 -8.41
N ALA A 195 -14.62 -2.41 -8.81
CA ALA A 195 -13.79 -3.15 -7.86
C ALA A 195 -13.02 -2.20 -6.92
N LEU A 196 -12.44 -1.13 -7.45
CA LEU A 196 -11.76 -0.11 -6.64
C LEU A 196 -12.71 0.53 -5.63
N ALA A 197 -13.89 1.00 -6.07
CA ALA A 197 -14.83 1.68 -5.21
C ALA A 197 -15.35 0.77 -4.09
N THR A 198 -15.77 -0.45 -4.45
CA THR A 198 -16.37 -1.39 -3.48
C THR A 198 -15.33 -1.95 -2.51
N LEU A 199 -14.20 -2.45 -3.00
CA LEU A 199 -13.18 -3.08 -2.15
C LEU A 199 -12.43 -2.07 -1.29
N SER A 200 -12.16 -0.84 -1.79
CA SER A 200 -11.57 0.20 -0.97
C SER A 200 -12.50 0.65 0.15
N THR A 201 -13.79 0.88 -0.16
CA THR A 201 -14.81 1.24 0.84
C THR A 201 -14.99 0.12 1.87
N PHE A 202 -15.05 -1.13 1.42
CA PHE A 202 -15.09 -2.28 2.33
C PHE A 202 -13.87 -2.30 3.27
N THR A 203 -12.67 -2.01 2.75
CA THR A 203 -11.44 -1.97 3.54
C THR A 203 -11.47 -0.84 4.58
N VAL A 204 -12.06 0.31 4.27
CA VAL A 204 -12.30 1.40 5.24
C VAL A 204 -13.15 0.92 6.40
N VAL A 205 -14.32 0.33 6.09
CA VAL A 205 -15.24 -0.21 7.11
C VAL A 205 -14.55 -1.29 7.95
N GLN A 206 -13.86 -2.23 7.30
CA GLN A 206 -13.13 -3.29 7.99
C GLN A 206 -12.11 -2.75 9.00
N ARG A 207 -11.37 -1.69 8.64
CA ARG A 207 -10.38 -1.06 9.54
C ARG A 207 -11.02 -0.35 10.72
N ILE A 208 -12.12 0.38 10.48
CA ILE A 208 -12.87 1.04 11.55
C ILE A 208 -13.40 0.01 12.54
N LEU A 209 -14.05 -1.05 12.07
CA LEU A 209 -14.58 -2.11 12.91
C LEU A 209 -13.48 -2.85 13.68
N TYR A 210 -12.33 -3.06 13.05
CA TYR A 210 -11.17 -3.68 13.71
C TYR A 210 -10.65 -2.83 14.88
N VAL A 211 -10.48 -1.52 14.66
CA VAL A 211 -10.02 -0.61 15.73
C VAL A 211 -11.04 -0.51 16.84
N TYR A 212 -12.34 -0.43 16.50
CA TYR A 212 -13.42 -0.45 17.48
C TYR A 212 -13.40 -1.71 18.35
N ALA A 213 -13.29 -2.89 17.74
CA ALA A 213 -13.20 -4.14 18.49
C ALA A 213 -11.94 -4.21 19.37
N ALA A 214 -10.81 -3.67 18.90
CA ALA A 214 -9.57 -3.61 19.66
C ALA A 214 -9.68 -2.68 20.88
N SER A 215 -10.35 -1.53 20.75
CA SER A 215 -10.55 -0.60 21.87
C SER A 215 -11.45 -1.18 22.95
N MET A 216 -12.55 -1.83 22.57
CA MET A 216 -13.44 -2.51 23.53
C MET A 216 -12.74 -3.62 24.31
N TRP A 217 -11.80 -4.31 23.67
CA TRP A 217 -11.00 -5.34 24.34
C TRP A 217 -10.04 -4.76 25.38
N GLU A 218 -9.41 -3.62 25.09
CA GLU A 218 -8.51 -2.94 26.05
C GLU A 218 -9.30 -2.43 27.28
N GLU A 219 -10.48 -1.85 27.10
CA GLU A 219 -11.35 -1.38 28.19
C GLU A 219 -11.82 -2.51 29.12
N GLN A 220 -11.97 -3.74 28.61
CA GLN A 220 -12.39 -4.90 29.42
C GLN A 220 -11.22 -5.55 30.19
N THR A 221 -9.98 -5.29 29.80
CA THR A 221 -8.79 -5.99 30.33
C THR A 221 -7.87 -5.08 31.13
N GLY A 222 -8.11 -3.77 31.14
CA GLY A 222 -7.33 -2.76 31.90
C GLY A 222 -8.06 -2.37 33.16
#